data_02a9e9e1307812d22fcb642fce6bafd9
#
_entry.id   02a9e9e1307812d22fcb642fce6bafd9
#
_cell.length_a   1.000
_cell.length_b   1.000
_cell.length_c   1.000
_cell.angle_alpha   90.00
_cell.angle_beta   90.00
_cell.angle_gamma   90.00
#
_symmetry.space_group_name_H-M   'P 1'
#
loop_
_entity.id
_entity.type
_entity.pdbx_description
1 polymer ?
#
loop_
_entity_poly.entity_id
_entity_poly.type
_entity_poly.pdbx_seq_one_letter_code
_entity_poly.pdbx_strand_id
1 'polypeptide(L)'
;MSKITEEEIQQILPINGPSFEEVKNYLYKYNNEYIVIKCGGSVLIDQNLFNNFINDISILNKLGFIPVIIHGGGKRISNKLNEAGIKSDFINGLRVTDEKSISIVEDVLNEFNKEITEALKKNGCDGQGITNKQNNILFVEQENQNLGFVGSPKEISQSIIEQIVSKKKVPVIAPLGLDKDNQVFNINADTA
;
A
#
# COMPACT_ATOMS: atom_id res chain seq x y z
N MET A 1 2.33 14.15 -19.08
CA MET A 1 1.57 14.55 -17.87
C MET A 1 0.28 15.22 -18.34
N SER A 2 -0.89 14.68 -18.07
CA SER A 2 -2.12 15.47 -18.12
C SER A 2 -2.01 16.44 -16.94
N LYS A 3 -1.69 17.70 -17.21
CA LYS A 3 -1.69 18.71 -16.16
C LYS A 3 -3.13 18.87 -15.73
N ILE A 4 -3.41 18.70 -14.46
CA ILE A 4 -4.68 19.09 -13.87
C ILE A 4 -4.90 20.58 -14.16
N THR A 5 -6.09 20.94 -14.60
CA THR A 5 -6.44 22.33 -14.93
C THR A 5 -6.73 23.13 -13.66
N GLU A 6 -6.69 24.44 -13.75
CA GLU A 6 -7.08 25.33 -12.64
C GLU A 6 -8.51 25.04 -12.19
N GLU A 7 -9.42 24.85 -13.14
CA GLU A 7 -10.83 24.54 -12.87
C GLU A 7 -10.98 23.20 -12.09
N GLU A 8 -10.21 22.18 -12.47
CA GLU A 8 -10.20 20.90 -11.75
C GLU A 8 -9.64 21.04 -10.33
N ILE A 9 -8.61 21.87 -10.12
CA ILE A 9 -8.06 22.15 -8.78
C ILE A 9 -9.12 22.88 -7.94
N GLN A 10 -9.77 23.90 -8.49
CA GLN A 10 -10.80 24.65 -7.78
C GLN A 10 -11.99 23.77 -7.36
N GLN A 11 -12.36 22.76 -8.15
CA GLN A 11 -13.42 21.81 -7.80
C GLN A 11 -13.09 20.88 -6.63
N ILE A 12 -11.81 20.60 -6.38
CA ILE A 12 -11.36 19.74 -5.28
C ILE A 12 -11.10 20.54 -3.99
N LEU A 13 -10.89 21.85 -4.09
CA LEU A 13 -10.62 22.69 -2.93
C LEU A 13 -11.88 22.86 -2.06
N PRO A 14 -11.77 22.67 -0.74
CA PRO A 14 -12.88 22.95 0.16
C PRO A 14 -13.17 24.47 0.17
N ILE A 15 -14.43 24.84 0.41
CA ILE A 15 -14.92 26.23 0.38
C ILE A 15 -14.10 27.18 1.29
N ASN A 16 -13.62 26.66 2.43
CA ASN A 16 -12.77 27.39 3.38
C ASN A 16 -11.30 26.92 3.32
N GLY A 17 -10.89 26.35 2.20
CA GLY A 17 -9.52 25.86 1.99
C GLY A 17 -8.54 26.97 1.59
N PRO A 18 -7.29 26.58 1.27
CA PRO A 18 -6.30 27.51 0.75
C PRO A 18 -6.75 28.10 -0.59
N SER A 19 -6.28 29.30 -0.91
CA SER A 19 -6.49 29.89 -2.21
C SER A 19 -5.81 29.10 -3.33
N PHE A 20 -6.30 29.23 -4.56
CA PHE A 20 -5.67 28.58 -5.72
C PHE A 20 -4.18 28.94 -5.86
N GLU A 21 -3.80 30.20 -5.64
CA GLU A 21 -2.40 30.62 -5.72
C GLU A 21 -1.52 29.98 -4.64
N GLU A 22 -2.02 29.81 -3.43
CA GLU A 22 -1.30 29.08 -2.38
C GLU A 22 -1.10 27.61 -2.78
N VAL A 23 -2.16 26.95 -3.25
CA VAL A 23 -2.07 25.55 -3.74
C VAL A 23 -1.07 25.41 -4.88
N LYS A 24 -1.10 26.32 -5.85
CA LYS A 24 -0.20 26.35 -6.99
C LYS A 24 1.28 26.45 -6.54
N ASN A 25 1.57 27.28 -5.55
CA ASN A 25 2.91 27.40 -4.98
C ASN A 25 3.37 26.08 -4.32
N TYR A 26 2.48 25.40 -3.58
CA TYR A 26 2.79 24.09 -3.00
C TYR A 26 2.97 23.00 -4.06
N LEU A 27 2.12 22.97 -5.09
CA LEU A 27 2.26 22.04 -6.21
C LEU A 27 3.58 22.23 -6.97
N TYR A 28 3.99 23.49 -7.16
CA TYR A 28 5.30 23.78 -7.77
C TYR A 28 6.46 23.32 -6.88
N LYS A 29 6.39 23.60 -5.57
CA LYS A 29 7.42 23.25 -4.60
C LYS A 29 7.62 21.75 -4.43
N TYR A 30 6.51 20.99 -4.43
CA TYR A 30 6.51 19.55 -4.16
C TYR A 30 6.24 18.68 -5.39
N ASN A 31 6.40 19.25 -6.60
CA ASN A 31 6.24 18.49 -7.83
C ASN A 31 7.27 17.37 -7.92
N ASN A 32 6.84 16.18 -8.25
CA ASN A 32 7.61 14.93 -8.28
C ASN A 32 8.15 14.45 -6.91
N GLU A 33 7.64 14.97 -5.79
CA GLU A 33 7.97 14.44 -4.48
C GLU A 33 7.22 13.12 -4.21
N TYR A 34 7.93 12.20 -3.57
CA TYR A 34 7.34 10.93 -3.12
C TYR A 34 6.46 11.15 -1.89
N ILE A 35 5.28 10.58 -1.92
CA ILE A 35 4.36 10.55 -0.77
C ILE A 35 4.06 9.09 -0.43
N VAL A 36 4.61 8.60 0.68
CA VAL A 36 4.29 7.26 1.18
C VAL A 36 2.96 7.31 1.94
N ILE A 37 2.02 6.50 1.50
CA ILE A 37 0.66 6.45 2.04
C ILE A 37 0.37 5.04 2.54
N LYS A 38 0.29 4.90 3.86
CA LYS A 38 -0.14 3.64 4.46
C LYS A 38 -1.66 3.58 4.53
N CYS A 39 -2.23 2.53 3.97
CA CYS A 39 -3.66 2.28 3.99
C CYS A 39 -3.99 1.00 4.76
N GLY A 40 -4.84 1.11 5.78
CA GLY A 40 -5.18 -0.01 6.63
C GLY A 40 -6.56 0.09 7.26
N GLY A 41 -6.90 -0.91 8.04
CA GLY A 41 -8.08 -0.89 8.91
C GLY A 41 -9.41 -0.85 8.17
N SER A 42 -10.25 0.12 8.56
CA SER A 42 -11.63 0.26 8.06
C SER A 42 -11.74 0.71 6.61
N VAL A 43 -10.77 1.48 6.12
CA VAL A 43 -10.75 1.94 4.71
C VAL A 43 -10.84 0.78 3.72
N LEU A 44 -10.29 -0.36 4.09
CA LEU A 44 -10.19 -1.53 3.24
C LEU A 44 -11.40 -2.49 3.32
N ILE A 45 -12.41 -2.15 4.13
CA ILE A 45 -13.62 -2.97 4.31
C ILE A 45 -14.86 -2.22 3.84
N ASP A 46 -14.91 -0.92 4.09
CA ASP A 46 -15.98 -0.05 3.63
C ASP A 46 -15.74 0.34 2.17
N GLN A 47 -16.68 -0.03 1.29
CA GLN A 47 -16.55 0.23 -0.15
C GLN A 47 -16.51 1.72 -0.49
N ASN A 48 -17.21 2.56 0.27
CA ASN A 48 -17.22 4.00 0.02
C ASN A 48 -15.88 4.62 0.41
N LEU A 49 -15.35 4.24 1.58
CA LEU A 49 -14.02 4.68 2.01
C LEU A 49 -12.93 4.18 1.07
N PHE A 50 -13.03 2.95 0.58
CA PHE A 50 -12.11 2.41 -0.42
C PHE A 50 -12.14 3.22 -1.72
N ASN A 51 -13.34 3.50 -2.25
CA ASN A 51 -13.50 4.28 -3.48
C ASN A 51 -12.96 5.71 -3.32
N ASN A 52 -13.21 6.36 -2.17
CA ASN A 52 -12.67 7.68 -1.86
C ASN A 52 -11.14 7.64 -1.81
N PHE A 53 -10.55 6.66 -1.13
CA PHE A 53 -9.11 6.46 -1.09
C PHE A 53 -8.50 6.32 -2.49
N ILE A 54 -9.07 5.49 -3.36
CA ILE A 54 -8.60 5.31 -4.73
C ILE A 54 -8.70 6.62 -5.53
N ASN A 55 -9.78 7.38 -5.34
CA ASN A 55 -9.94 8.69 -5.97
C ASN A 55 -8.88 9.69 -5.49
N ASP A 56 -8.63 9.77 -4.19
CA ASP A 56 -7.63 10.68 -3.60
C ASP A 56 -6.22 10.37 -4.11
N ILE A 57 -5.85 9.09 -4.21
CA ILE A 57 -4.58 8.68 -4.81
C ILE A 57 -4.47 9.13 -6.28
N SER A 58 -5.56 8.97 -7.04
CA SER A 58 -5.59 9.38 -8.44
C SER A 58 -5.46 10.89 -8.58
N ILE A 59 -6.08 11.67 -7.68
CA ILE A 59 -5.93 13.13 -7.61
C ILE A 59 -4.48 13.51 -7.30
N LEU A 60 -3.86 12.93 -6.27
CA LEU A 60 -2.47 13.20 -5.93
C LEU A 60 -1.53 12.93 -7.11
N ASN A 61 -1.73 11.81 -7.81
CA ASN A 61 -0.94 11.49 -9.00
C ASN A 61 -1.14 12.49 -10.15
N LYS A 62 -2.38 12.94 -10.40
CA LYS A 62 -2.68 13.99 -11.37
C LYS A 62 -2.06 15.35 -11.01
N LEU A 63 -1.99 15.67 -9.72
CA LEU A 63 -1.37 16.88 -9.19
C LEU A 63 0.16 16.91 -9.36
N GLY A 64 0.77 15.79 -9.74
CA GLY A 64 2.22 15.70 -9.98
C GLY A 64 3.03 15.13 -8.83
N PHE A 65 2.38 14.65 -7.77
CA PHE A 65 3.03 13.88 -6.71
C PHE A 65 3.29 12.43 -7.16
N ILE A 66 4.18 11.76 -6.46
CA ILE A 66 4.49 10.34 -6.67
C ILE A 66 3.97 9.56 -5.44
N PRO A 67 2.68 9.14 -5.43
CA PRO A 67 2.17 8.32 -4.36
C PRO A 67 2.80 6.93 -4.39
N VAL A 68 3.21 6.44 -3.21
CA VAL A 68 3.65 5.06 -2.97
C VAL A 68 2.74 4.49 -1.90
N ILE A 69 1.98 3.47 -2.24
CA ILE A 69 0.98 2.89 -1.35
C ILE A 69 1.57 1.67 -0.64
N ILE A 70 1.41 1.63 0.68
CA ILE A 70 1.62 0.42 1.48
C ILE A 70 0.26 0.07 2.10
N HIS A 71 -0.29 -1.10 1.77
CA HIS A 71 -1.57 -1.50 2.32
C HIS A 71 -1.44 -2.52 3.44
N GLY A 72 -2.35 -2.48 4.39
CA GLY A 72 -2.50 -3.55 5.37
C GLY A 72 -3.54 -4.59 4.93
N GLY A 73 -3.87 -5.53 5.81
CA GLY A 73 -4.89 -6.55 5.56
C GLY A 73 -5.52 -7.12 6.82
N GLY A 74 -5.22 -6.55 7.98
CA GLY A 74 -5.47 -7.16 9.29
C GLY A 74 -6.87 -7.76 9.50
N LYS A 75 -7.93 -7.01 9.17
CA LYS A 75 -9.32 -7.50 9.31
C LYS A 75 -9.68 -8.57 8.26
N ARG A 76 -9.25 -8.40 7.00
CA ARG A 76 -9.47 -9.41 5.96
C ARG A 76 -8.75 -10.73 6.30
N ILE A 77 -7.51 -10.63 6.78
CA ILE A 77 -6.74 -11.77 7.26
C ILE A 77 -7.46 -12.46 8.42
N SER A 78 -7.91 -11.70 9.44
CA SER A 78 -8.64 -12.26 10.57
C SER A 78 -9.91 -13.00 10.15
N ASN A 79 -10.68 -12.41 9.23
CA ASN A 79 -11.88 -13.05 8.70
C ASN A 79 -11.54 -14.37 7.99
N LYS A 80 -10.50 -14.35 7.13
CA LYS A 80 -10.11 -15.53 6.36
C LYS A 80 -9.55 -16.65 7.23
N LEU A 81 -8.77 -16.32 8.26
CA LEU A 81 -8.29 -17.28 9.24
C LEU A 81 -9.47 -17.89 10.05
N ASN A 82 -10.43 -17.06 10.47
CA ASN A 82 -11.62 -17.54 11.17
C ASN A 82 -12.46 -18.48 10.29
N GLU A 83 -12.65 -18.19 9.00
CA GLU A 83 -13.30 -19.08 8.04
C GLU A 83 -12.58 -20.42 7.93
N ALA A 84 -11.26 -20.43 8.05
CA ALA A 84 -10.42 -21.64 8.07
C ALA A 84 -10.35 -22.33 9.44
N GLY A 85 -11.06 -21.81 10.46
CA GLY A 85 -11.02 -22.35 11.83
C GLY A 85 -9.71 -22.07 12.59
N ILE A 86 -8.93 -21.11 12.13
CA ILE A 86 -7.65 -20.71 12.73
C ILE A 86 -7.85 -19.45 13.56
N LYS A 87 -7.50 -19.54 14.86
CA LYS A 87 -7.58 -18.38 15.76
C LYS A 87 -6.41 -17.43 15.51
N SER A 88 -6.70 -16.13 15.44
CA SER A 88 -5.69 -15.08 15.35
C SER A 88 -5.23 -14.66 16.74
N ASP A 89 -3.97 -14.87 17.05
CA ASP A 89 -3.35 -14.37 18.27
C ASP A 89 -2.39 -13.20 17.94
N PHE A 90 -2.18 -12.30 18.93
CA PHE A 90 -1.35 -11.13 18.76
C PHE A 90 -0.41 -10.98 19.96
N ILE A 91 0.83 -10.59 19.69
CA ILE A 91 1.84 -10.23 20.70
C ILE A 91 2.33 -8.82 20.38
N ASN A 92 2.15 -7.89 21.29
CA ASN A 92 2.55 -6.48 21.12
C ASN A 92 2.02 -5.83 19.83
N GLY A 93 0.80 -6.18 19.42
CA GLY A 93 0.18 -5.66 18.20
C GLY A 93 0.61 -6.36 16.90
N LEU A 94 1.57 -7.28 16.95
CA LEU A 94 1.99 -8.10 15.82
C LEU A 94 1.19 -9.42 15.82
N ARG A 95 0.71 -9.83 14.64
CA ARG A 95 -0.02 -11.09 14.47
C ARG A 95 0.95 -12.26 14.57
N VAL A 96 0.72 -13.19 15.49
CA VAL A 96 1.39 -14.48 15.47
C VAL A 96 0.99 -15.20 14.18
N THR A 97 1.97 -15.55 13.36
CA THR A 97 1.76 -16.11 12.02
C THR A 97 2.50 -17.44 11.94
N ASP A 98 1.80 -18.52 12.21
CA ASP A 98 2.36 -19.88 12.12
C ASP A 98 2.37 -20.40 10.68
N GLU A 99 2.87 -21.62 10.49
CA GLU A 99 2.98 -22.28 9.18
C GLU A 99 1.62 -22.45 8.47
N LYS A 100 0.54 -22.64 9.22
CA LYS A 100 -0.82 -22.74 8.66
C LYS A 100 -1.39 -21.39 8.26
N SER A 101 -1.01 -20.36 8.98
CA SER A 101 -1.53 -19.00 8.79
C SER A 101 -0.81 -18.27 7.67
N ILE A 102 0.50 -18.50 7.46
CA ILE A 102 1.29 -17.69 6.51
C ILE A 102 0.78 -17.78 5.07
N SER A 103 0.33 -18.96 4.61
CA SER A 103 -0.22 -19.11 3.26
C SER A 103 -1.52 -18.31 3.09
N ILE A 104 -2.39 -18.32 4.11
CA ILE A 104 -3.64 -17.54 4.08
C ILE A 104 -3.35 -16.04 4.11
N VAL A 105 -2.38 -15.61 4.93
CA VAL A 105 -1.94 -14.21 5.00
C VAL A 105 -1.39 -13.76 3.64
N GLU A 106 -0.53 -14.57 3.04
CA GLU A 106 0.06 -14.31 1.72
C GLU A 106 -1.02 -14.14 0.65
N ASP A 107 -1.96 -15.08 0.56
CA ASP A 107 -3.03 -15.06 -0.44
C ASP A 107 -3.92 -13.81 -0.26
N VAL A 108 -4.37 -13.52 0.97
CA VAL A 108 -5.19 -12.33 1.26
C VAL A 108 -4.49 -11.03 0.88
N LEU A 109 -3.21 -10.90 1.20
CA LEU A 109 -2.45 -9.68 0.88
C LEU A 109 -2.19 -9.54 -0.62
N ASN A 110 -1.90 -10.64 -1.32
CA ASN A 110 -1.72 -10.62 -2.78
C ASN A 110 -3.03 -10.31 -3.52
N GLU A 111 -4.16 -10.92 -3.11
CA GLU A 111 -5.48 -10.61 -3.69
C GLU A 111 -5.82 -9.14 -3.48
N PHE A 112 -5.58 -8.61 -2.29
CA PHE A 112 -5.89 -7.23 -1.99
C PHE A 112 -4.99 -6.24 -2.73
N ASN A 113 -3.71 -6.55 -2.90
CA ASN A 113 -2.80 -5.77 -3.74
C ASN A 113 -3.32 -5.65 -5.18
N LYS A 114 -3.79 -6.77 -5.74
CA LYS A 114 -4.41 -6.81 -7.07
C LYS A 114 -5.69 -5.97 -7.12
N GLU A 115 -6.56 -6.06 -6.11
CA GLU A 115 -7.79 -5.27 -6.03
C GLU A 115 -7.52 -3.76 -6.06
N ILE A 116 -6.50 -3.28 -5.30
CA ILE A 116 -6.09 -1.87 -5.30
C ILE A 116 -5.58 -1.46 -6.69
N THR A 117 -4.70 -2.25 -7.29
CA THR A 117 -4.13 -1.91 -8.61
C THR A 117 -5.20 -1.87 -9.71
N GLU A 118 -6.18 -2.79 -9.68
CA GLU A 118 -7.31 -2.78 -10.61
C GLU A 118 -8.24 -1.59 -10.38
N ALA A 119 -8.49 -1.23 -9.13
CA ALA A 119 -9.31 -0.06 -8.78
C ALA A 119 -8.65 1.26 -9.24
N LEU A 120 -7.35 1.41 -9.02
CA LEU A 120 -6.58 2.54 -9.55
C LEU A 120 -6.69 2.64 -11.07
N LYS A 121 -6.52 1.53 -11.78
CA LYS A 121 -6.63 1.48 -13.24
C LYS A 121 -8.01 1.90 -13.73
N LYS A 122 -9.08 1.42 -13.10
CA LYS A 122 -10.46 1.84 -13.40
C LYS A 122 -10.68 3.33 -13.19
N ASN A 123 -9.95 3.93 -12.26
CA ASN A 123 -10.01 5.38 -11.95
C ASN A 123 -9.00 6.22 -12.75
N GLY A 124 -8.42 5.65 -13.82
CA GLY A 124 -7.49 6.37 -14.72
C GLY A 124 -6.08 6.57 -14.18
N CYS A 125 -5.72 5.87 -13.11
CA CYS A 125 -4.40 5.89 -12.50
C CYS A 125 -3.74 4.50 -12.60
N ASP A 126 -2.60 4.36 -13.27
CA ASP A 126 -1.99 3.06 -13.52
C ASP A 126 -1.20 2.60 -12.27
N GLY A 127 -1.72 1.60 -11.56
CA GLY A 127 -1.07 0.99 -10.40
C GLY A 127 -0.18 -0.20 -10.79
N GLN A 128 0.92 -0.40 -10.07
CA GLN A 128 1.79 -1.57 -10.20
C GLN A 128 1.97 -2.26 -8.86
N GLY A 129 1.54 -3.51 -8.77
CA GLY A 129 1.71 -4.33 -7.58
C GLY A 129 3.18 -4.68 -7.31
N ILE A 130 3.53 -4.62 -6.03
CA ILE A 130 4.79 -5.07 -5.46
C ILE A 130 4.44 -6.07 -4.37
N THR A 131 4.78 -7.34 -4.59
CA THR A 131 4.47 -8.44 -3.70
C THR A 131 5.66 -9.40 -3.62
N ASN A 132 5.63 -10.34 -2.70
CA ASN A 132 6.65 -11.39 -2.63
C ASN A 132 6.73 -12.26 -3.90
N LYS A 133 5.62 -12.38 -4.66
CA LYS A 133 5.53 -13.13 -5.93
C LYS A 133 5.94 -12.30 -7.14
N GLN A 134 5.83 -10.97 -7.03
CA GLN A 134 6.10 -10.06 -8.15
C GLN A 134 6.79 -8.80 -7.67
N ASN A 135 7.98 -8.54 -8.19
CA ASN A 135 8.78 -7.35 -7.86
C ASN A 135 9.08 -7.24 -6.35
N ASN A 136 9.44 -8.34 -5.68
CA ASN A 136 9.75 -8.27 -4.26
C ASN A 136 10.83 -7.22 -3.97
N ILE A 137 10.54 -6.33 -3.02
CA ILE A 137 11.47 -5.27 -2.58
C ILE A 137 11.86 -5.40 -1.12
N LEU A 138 11.11 -6.19 -0.33
CA LEU A 138 11.30 -6.29 1.12
C LEU A 138 12.08 -7.57 1.43
N PHE A 139 13.32 -7.40 1.88
CA PHE A 139 14.14 -8.47 2.41
C PHE A 139 14.13 -8.41 3.93
N VAL A 140 13.87 -9.54 4.57
CA VAL A 140 13.57 -9.62 5.99
C VAL A 140 14.41 -10.65 6.73
N GLU A 141 14.50 -10.47 8.03
CA GLU A 141 14.84 -11.52 8.98
C GLU A 141 13.63 -11.81 9.86
N GLN A 142 13.54 -13.00 10.43
CA GLN A 142 12.50 -13.33 11.39
C GLN A 142 12.55 -12.38 12.58
N GLU A 143 11.42 -11.73 12.89
CA GLU A 143 11.33 -10.75 13.99
C GLU A 143 11.55 -11.40 15.34
N ASN A 144 10.85 -12.49 15.60
CA ASN A 144 10.94 -13.26 16.85
C ASN A 144 10.38 -14.67 16.63
N GLN A 145 11.03 -15.69 17.21
CA GLN A 145 10.57 -17.09 17.10
C GLN A 145 9.13 -17.29 17.61
N ASN A 146 8.72 -16.57 18.66
CA ASN A 146 7.36 -16.67 19.20
C ASN A 146 6.28 -16.09 18.28
N LEU A 147 6.66 -15.29 17.29
CA LEU A 147 5.77 -14.70 16.30
C LEU A 147 5.64 -15.57 15.03
N GLY A 148 6.48 -16.59 14.87
CA GLY A 148 6.52 -17.44 13.69
C GLY A 148 7.02 -16.68 12.46
N PHE A 149 6.24 -16.71 11.36
CA PHE A 149 6.59 -16.08 10.09
C PHE A 149 6.24 -14.58 10.07
N VAL A 150 6.74 -13.84 11.06
CA VAL A 150 6.71 -12.38 11.10
C VAL A 150 8.11 -11.86 10.84
N GLY A 151 8.24 -10.97 9.86
CA GLY A 151 9.51 -10.44 9.39
C GLY A 151 9.77 -8.99 9.82
N SER A 152 11.03 -8.73 10.14
CA SER A 152 11.57 -7.38 10.33
C SER A 152 12.33 -6.97 9.07
N PRO A 153 11.96 -5.87 8.38
CA PRO A 153 12.66 -5.40 7.20
C PRO A 153 14.14 -5.09 7.50
N LYS A 154 15.02 -5.56 6.63
CA LYS A 154 16.48 -5.32 6.72
C LYS A 154 16.99 -4.55 5.52
N GLU A 155 16.47 -4.85 4.35
CA GLU A 155 16.88 -4.24 3.11
C GLU A 155 15.67 -4.00 2.21
N ILE A 156 15.70 -2.90 1.47
CA ILE A 156 14.65 -2.52 0.52
C ILE A 156 15.30 -2.29 -0.85
N SER A 157 14.76 -2.93 -1.88
CA SER A 157 15.17 -2.71 -3.27
C SER A 157 14.51 -1.44 -3.85
N GLN A 158 15.09 -0.28 -3.56
CA GLN A 158 14.60 1.03 -4.02
C GLN A 158 14.54 1.13 -5.55
N SER A 159 15.47 0.51 -6.27
CA SER A 159 15.54 0.55 -7.72
C SER A 159 14.27 0.03 -8.41
N ILE A 160 13.56 -0.91 -7.81
CA ILE A 160 12.29 -1.43 -8.36
C ILE A 160 11.20 -0.36 -8.25
N ILE A 161 11.14 0.38 -7.15
CA ILE A 161 10.19 1.49 -6.98
C ILE A 161 10.47 2.56 -8.05
N GLU A 162 11.74 2.95 -8.23
CA GLU A 162 12.16 3.93 -9.23
C GLU A 162 11.82 3.49 -10.66
N GLN A 163 12.00 2.20 -11.00
CA GLN A 163 11.60 1.65 -12.29
C GLN A 163 10.10 1.71 -12.53
N ILE A 164 9.27 1.48 -11.50
CA ILE A 164 7.81 1.58 -11.60
C ILE A 164 7.40 3.03 -11.82
N VAL A 165 7.96 3.94 -11.05
CA VAL A 165 7.70 5.38 -11.14
C VAL A 165 8.15 5.96 -12.48
N SER A 166 9.30 5.54 -13.02
CA SER A 166 9.78 5.98 -14.35
C SER A 166 8.80 5.62 -15.48
N LYS A 167 8.01 4.54 -15.30
CA LYS A 167 6.92 4.15 -16.20
C LYS A 167 5.61 4.87 -15.89
N LYS A 168 5.62 5.89 -15.03
CA LYS A 168 4.44 6.68 -14.59
C LYS A 168 3.37 5.84 -13.91
N LYS A 169 3.77 4.79 -13.20
CA LYS A 169 2.86 3.93 -12.43
C LYS A 169 2.99 4.22 -10.95
N VAL A 170 1.90 3.99 -10.22
CA VAL A 170 1.84 4.09 -8.75
C VAL A 170 2.27 2.76 -8.14
N PRO A 171 3.37 2.70 -7.35
CA PRO A 171 3.75 1.50 -6.62
C PRO A 171 2.72 1.17 -5.55
N VAL A 172 2.26 -0.09 -5.51
CA VAL A 172 1.34 -0.62 -4.48
C VAL A 172 2.02 -1.80 -3.79
N ILE A 173 2.44 -1.62 -2.56
CA ILE A 173 3.28 -2.56 -1.80
C ILE A 173 2.41 -3.38 -0.87
N ALA A 174 2.46 -4.71 -1.03
CA ALA A 174 1.96 -5.65 -0.03
C ALA A 174 3.02 -5.83 1.08
N PRO A 175 2.64 -5.85 2.36
CA PRO A 175 3.59 -6.01 3.46
C PRO A 175 4.00 -7.48 3.63
N LEU A 176 4.63 -8.01 2.60
CA LEU A 176 5.20 -9.34 2.52
C LEU A 176 6.67 -9.23 2.15
N GLY A 177 7.52 -9.97 2.82
CA GLY A 177 8.95 -10.00 2.53
C GLY A 177 9.46 -11.42 2.36
N LEU A 178 10.66 -11.53 1.79
CA LEU A 178 11.40 -12.78 1.65
C LEU A 178 12.66 -12.72 2.50
N ASP A 179 12.99 -13.83 3.14
CA ASP A 179 14.32 -14.00 3.73
C ASP A 179 15.33 -14.52 2.70
N LYS A 180 16.55 -14.79 3.13
CA LYS A 180 17.65 -15.32 2.31
C LYS A 180 17.36 -16.69 1.68
N ASP A 181 16.43 -17.45 2.25
CA ASP A 181 16.03 -18.78 1.79
C ASP A 181 14.74 -18.74 0.95
N ASN A 182 14.28 -17.52 0.59
CA ASN A 182 13.02 -17.23 -0.10
C ASN A 182 11.77 -17.66 0.67
N GLN A 183 11.86 -17.78 1.99
CA GLN A 183 10.71 -17.98 2.85
C GLN A 183 9.91 -16.67 2.96
N VAL A 184 8.59 -16.78 2.83
CA VAL A 184 7.68 -15.64 2.95
C VAL A 184 7.43 -15.29 4.42
N PHE A 185 7.48 -14.00 4.71
CA PHE A 185 7.16 -13.44 6.03
C PHE A 185 6.09 -12.35 5.90
N ASN A 186 5.18 -12.34 6.86
CA ASN A 186 4.23 -11.27 7.10
C ASN A 186 4.93 -10.09 7.78
N ILE A 187 4.76 -8.89 7.27
CA ILE A 187 5.35 -7.67 7.84
C ILE A 187 4.23 -6.78 8.37
N ASN A 188 4.47 -6.09 9.46
CA ASN A 188 3.57 -5.03 9.88
C ASN A 188 3.63 -3.87 8.87
N ALA A 189 2.49 -3.47 8.33
CA ALA A 189 2.40 -2.41 7.32
C ALA A 189 2.88 -1.02 7.83
N ASP A 190 3.02 -0.83 9.13
CA ASP A 190 3.58 0.40 9.73
C ASP A 190 5.12 0.37 9.79
N THR A 191 5.74 -0.81 9.55
CA THR A 191 7.19 -1.00 9.52
C THR A 191 7.75 -1.37 8.15
N ALA A 192 6.85 -1.67 7.20
CA ALA A 192 7.21 -2.04 5.83
C ALA A 192 7.77 -0.87 4.99
#